data_db935bbf7576943e3c7c43af2bb6b0f9
#
_entry.id   db935bbf7576943e3c7c43af2bb6b0f9
#
_cell.length_a   1.000
_cell.length_b   1.000
_cell.length_c   1.000
_cell.angle_alpha   90.00
_cell.angle_beta   90.00
_cell.angle_gamma   90.00
#
_symmetry.space_group_name_H-M   'P 1'
#
loop_
_entity.id
_entity.type
_entity.pdbx_description
1 polymer ?
#
loop_
_entity_poly.entity_id
_entity_poly.type
_entity_poly.pdbx_seq_one_letter_code
_entity_poly.pdbx_strand_id
1 'polypeptide(L)'
;NSVEDIREIKKNVDLPIIGIIKRDYPGCSVRITPTIREVDELMQVKPDVIAVDATCRRRPDGRKLEEFYAEIREKYPQQLLMADCSTMQEMLYADKLGFDFIGTTLVGYTEESKGCQIEKNDFELIRELIKRVKHPVIGEGNINTPQKLKRVMEIGVYSVVIGSAITRPQLITKKFTDALKE
;
A
#
# COMPACT_ATOMS: atom_id res chain seq x y z
N ASN A 1 -12.46 -1.42 1.17
CA ASN A 1 -12.31 0.02 1.06
C ASN A 1 -13.40 0.77 1.85
N SER A 2 -14.03 0.09 2.75
CA SER A 2 -15.01 0.62 3.71
C SER A 2 -15.01 -0.22 4.98
N VAL A 3 -15.57 0.30 6.05
CA VAL A 3 -15.73 -0.42 7.32
C VAL A 3 -16.65 -1.63 7.12
N GLU A 4 -17.70 -1.46 6.30
CA GLU A 4 -18.68 -2.50 5.99
C GLU A 4 -18.03 -3.67 5.24
N ASP A 5 -17.22 -3.38 4.20
CA ASP A 5 -16.49 -4.40 3.44
C ASP A 5 -15.57 -5.21 4.35
N ILE A 6 -14.80 -4.54 5.22
CA ILE A 6 -13.89 -5.20 6.15
C ILE A 6 -14.66 -6.07 7.14
N ARG A 7 -15.77 -5.57 7.68
CA ARG A 7 -16.63 -6.32 8.59
C ARG A 7 -17.18 -7.59 7.94
N GLU A 8 -17.59 -7.48 6.68
CA GLU A 8 -18.14 -8.62 5.94
C GLU A 8 -17.05 -9.63 5.59
N ILE A 9 -15.86 -9.17 5.17
CA ILE A 9 -14.72 -10.04 4.91
C ILE A 9 -14.33 -10.82 6.17
N LYS A 10 -14.23 -10.15 7.33
CA LYS A 10 -13.88 -10.80 8.62
C LYS A 10 -14.83 -11.93 9.03
N LYS A 11 -16.08 -11.91 8.58
CA LYS A 11 -17.03 -13.01 8.86
C LYS A 11 -16.78 -14.23 7.99
N ASN A 12 -16.14 -14.08 6.84
CA ASN A 12 -16.06 -15.10 5.80
C ASN A 12 -14.65 -15.66 5.59
N VAL A 13 -13.60 -14.99 6.12
CA VAL A 13 -12.21 -15.43 5.96
C VAL A 13 -11.47 -15.35 7.29
N ASP A 14 -10.65 -16.37 7.54
CA ASP A 14 -9.74 -16.44 8.69
C ASP A 14 -8.30 -16.15 8.23
N LEU A 15 -8.11 -14.95 7.67
CA LEU A 15 -6.82 -14.46 7.19
C LEU A 15 -6.58 -13.04 7.72
N PRO A 16 -5.31 -12.65 7.94
CA PRO A 16 -5.00 -11.27 8.29
C PRO A 16 -5.50 -10.28 7.23
N ILE A 17 -6.11 -9.19 7.68
CA ILE A 17 -6.73 -8.18 6.81
C ILE A 17 -5.95 -6.89 6.90
N ILE A 18 -5.49 -6.39 5.74
CA ILE A 18 -4.99 -5.02 5.60
C ILE A 18 -6.18 -4.12 5.25
N GLY A 19 -6.54 -3.24 6.17
CA GLY A 19 -7.65 -2.31 6.03
C GLY A 19 -7.20 -0.94 5.54
N ILE A 20 -8.01 -0.35 4.63
CA ILE A 20 -7.85 1.03 4.16
C ILE A 20 -9.21 1.69 4.00
N ILE A 21 -9.24 3.01 4.11
CA ILE A 21 -10.33 3.83 3.62
C ILE A 21 -9.75 4.83 2.60
N LYS A 22 -10.24 4.77 1.35
CA LYS A 22 -9.92 5.79 0.34
C LYS A 22 -10.96 6.89 0.40
N ARG A 23 -10.50 8.10 0.68
CA ARG A 23 -11.36 9.29 0.73
C ARG A 23 -10.71 10.45 0.00
N ASP A 24 -11.51 11.13 -0.82
CA ASP A 24 -11.08 12.32 -1.53
C ASP A 24 -11.35 13.55 -0.68
N TYR A 25 -10.35 14.43 -0.61
CA TYR A 25 -10.43 15.75 0.00
C TYR A 25 -10.10 16.81 -1.04
N PRO A 26 -10.89 17.89 -1.16
CA PRO A 26 -10.62 18.95 -2.11
C PRO A 26 -9.20 19.51 -1.99
N GLY A 27 -8.47 19.58 -3.11
CA GLY A 27 -7.11 20.11 -3.15
C GLY A 27 -6.03 19.20 -2.53
N CYS A 28 -6.35 17.96 -2.16
CA CYS A 28 -5.39 17.02 -1.59
C CYS A 28 -5.26 15.77 -2.46
N SER A 29 -4.02 15.34 -2.69
CA SER A 29 -3.70 14.13 -3.46
C SER A 29 -3.51 12.89 -2.58
N VAL A 30 -3.45 13.03 -1.25
CA VAL A 30 -3.37 11.93 -0.29
C VAL A 30 -4.78 11.34 -0.11
N ARG A 31 -4.95 10.06 -0.40
CA ARG A 31 -6.27 9.41 -0.43
C ARG A 31 -6.38 8.16 0.43
N ILE A 32 -5.26 7.44 0.67
CA ILE A 32 -5.26 6.18 1.42
C ILE A 32 -5.17 6.50 2.90
N THR A 33 -6.26 6.28 3.62
CA THR A 33 -6.38 6.52 5.07
C THR A 33 -5.76 7.87 5.45
N PRO A 34 -6.27 9.00 4.87
CA PRO A 34 -5.53 10.25 4.82
C PRO A 34 -5.45 11.00 6.15
N THR A 35 -6.37 10.74 7.09
CA THR A 35 -6.41 11.44 8.39
C THR A 35 -6.71 10.48 9.54
N ILE A 36 -6.61 10.96 10.78
CA ILE A 36 -6.95 10.18 11.97
C ILE A 36 -8.42 9.75 11.97
N ARG A 37 -9.29 10.48 11.32
CA ARG A 37 -10.71 10.12 11.17
C ARG A 37 -10.87 8.76 10.49
N GLU A 38 -10.18 8.51 9.38
CA GLU A 38 -10.23 7.24 8.68
C GLU A 38 -9.61 6.10 9.50
N VAL A 39 -8.57 6.41 10.28
CA VAL A 39 -8.01 5.44 11.24
C VAL A 39 -9.04 5.08 12.30
N ASP A 40 -9.73 6.08 12.89
CA ASP A 40 -10.77 5.86 13.89
C ASP A 40 -11.94 5.03 13.33
N GLU A 41 -12.34 5.29 12.11
CA GLU A 41 -13.37 4.50 11.41
C GLU A 41 -12.91 3.04 11.23
N LEU A 42 -11.67 2.79 10.81
CA LEU A 42 -11.10 1.44 10.66
C LEU A 42 -11.01 0.71 12.00
N MET A 43 -10.67 1.42 13.08
CA MET A 43 -10.57 0.83 14.41
C MET A 43 -11.90 0.32 14.96
N GLN A 44 -13.04 0.73 14.41
CA GLN A 44 -14.35 0.15 14.76
C GLN A 44 -14.47 -1.33 14.35
N VAL A 45 -13.72 -1.76 13.34
CA VAL A 45 -13.70 -3.15 12.86
C VAL A 45 -12.35 -3.84 13.08
N LYS A 46 -11.36 -3.13 13.60
CA LYS A 46 -10.04 -3.64 14.02
C LYS A 46 -9.42 -4.56 12.94
N PRO A 47 -9.04 -4.06 11.77
CA PRO A 47 -8.25 -4.85 10.84
C PRO A 47 -6.90 -5.20 11.47
N ASP A 48 -6.25 -6.26 11.01
CA ASP A 48 -4.96 -6.67 11.56
C ASP A 48 -3.87 -5.64 11.26
N VAL A 49 -3.91 -5.04 10.08
CA VAL A 49 -3.01 -3.98 9.63
C VAL A 49 -3.83 -2.82 9.07
N ILE A 50 -3.44 -1.59 9.36
CA ILE A 50 -3.97 -0.40 8.68
C ILE A 50 -2.89 0.13 7.72
N ALA A 51 -3.21 0.22 6.42
CA ALA A 51 -2.33 0.88 5.48
C ALA A 51 -2.70 2.36 5.32
N VAL A 52 -1.67 3.19 5.29
CA VAL A 52 -1.79 4.64 5.15
C VAL A 52 -0.87 5.17 4.06
N ASP A 53 -1.28 6.20 3.36
CA ASP A 53 -0.39 6.96 2.48
C ASP A 53 0.78 7.51 3.29
N ALA A 54 1.98 7.04 3.01
CA ALA A 54 3.21 7.42 3.71
C ALA A 54 4.16 8.24 2.82
N THR A 55 3.59 8.93 1.84
CA THR A 55 4.35 9.86 1.00
C THR A 55 4.64 11.18 1.73
N CYS A 56 5.57 11.97 1.19
CA CYS A 56 5.89 13.30 1.72
C CYS A 56 4.83 14.37 1.41
N ARG A 57 3.75 14.02 0.70
CA ARG A 57 2.67 14.92 0.34
C ARG A 57 1.89 15.37 1.58
N ARG A 58 1.42 16.63 1.57
CA ARG A 58 0.63 17.17 2.67
C ARG A 58 -0.73 16.47 2.76
N ARG A 59 -1.12 16.12 3.98
CA ARG A 59 -2.43 15.55 4.29
C ARG A 59 -3.53 16.62 4.24
N PRO A 60 -4.82 16.21 4.18
CA PRO A 60 -5.94 17.16 4.11
C PRO A 60 -5.99 18.16 5.26
N ASP A 61 -5.53 17.76 6.44
CA ASP A 61 -5.46 18.58 7.66
C ASP A 61 -4.14 19.38 7.79
N GLY A 62 -3.29 19.33 6.76
CA GLY A 62 -2.01 20.04 6.71
C GLY A 62 -0.86 19.37 7.45
N ARG A 63 -1.09 18.25 8.13
CA ARG A 63 -0.07 17.51 8.89
C ARG A 63 0.95 16.85 8.00
N LYS A 64 2.15 16.66 8.56
CA LYS A 64 3.19 15.83 8.00
C LYS A 64 3.00 14.36 8.44
N LEU A 65 3.72 13.46 7.76
CA LEU A 65 3.64 12.02 8.05
C LEU A 65 4.03 11.69 9.50
N GLU A 66 5.09 12.30 10.01
CA GLU A 66 5.58 12.05 11.37
C GLU A 66 4.58 12.46 12.46
N GLU A 67 3.88 13.57 12.26
CA GLU A 67 2.84 14.05 13.20
C GLU A 67 1.63 13.10 13.20
N PHE A 68 1.21 12.69 12.02
CA PHE A 68 0.11 11.74 11.84
C PHE A 68 0.46 10.35 12.41
N TYR A 69 1.68 9.85 12.14
CA TYR A 69 2.17 8.60 12.69
C TYR A 69 2.21 8.63 14.21
N ALA A 70 2.74 9.71 14.81
CA ALA A 70 2.81 9.87 16.26
C ALA A 70 1.42 9.84 16.90
N GLU A 71 0.43 10.53 16.32
CA GLU A 71 -0.95 10.53 16.81
C GLU A 71 -1.58 9.13 16.72
N ILE A 72 -1.34 8.38 15.63
CA ILE A 72 -1.84 7.00 15.55
C ILE A 72 -1.22 6.14 16.65
N ARG A 73 0.11 6.23 16.85
CA ARG A 73 0.81 5.46 17.88
C ARG A 73 0.38 5.81 19.31
N GLU A 74 0.11 7.08 19.57
CA GLU A 74 -0.44 7.52 20.87
C GLU A 74 -1.82 6.91 21.12
N LYS A 75 -2.70 6.96 20.13
CA LYS A 75 -4.09 6.52 20.26
C LYS A 75 -4.25 5.00 20.14
N TYR A 76 -3.45 4.37 19.29
CA TYR A 76 -3.52 2.95 18.96
C TYR A 76 -2.12 2.30 18.96
N PRO A 77 -1.46 2.18 20.12
CA PRO A 77 -0.05 1.79 20.21
C PRO A 77 0.25 0.38 19.67
N GLN A 78 -0.75 -0.53 19.69
CA GLN A 78 -0.58 -1.92 19.26
C GLN A 78 -1.05 -2.19 17.81
N GLN A 79 -1.66 -1.20 17.15
CA GLN A 79 -2.15 -1.38 15.79
C GLN A 79 -0.98 -1.48 14.81
N LEU A 80 -0.93 -2.58 14.02
CA LEU A 80 0.06 -2.71 12.97
C LEU A 80 -0.23 -1.72 11.83
N LEU A 81 0.83 -1.06 11.35
CA LEU A 81 0.74 -0.04 10.31
C LEU A 81 1.59 -0.42 9.09
N MET A 82 1.02 -0.29 7.91
CA MET A 82 1.71 -0.41 6.63
C MET A 82 1.86 0.98 6.00
N ALA A 83 3.06 1.28 5.55
CA ALA A 83 3.37 2.53 4.84
C ALA A 83 3.22 2.34 3.33
N ASP A 84 2.24 2.97 2.70
CA ASP A 84 2.11 3.02 1.24
C ASP A 84 2.98 4.15 0.68
N CYS A 85 4.12 3.77 0.07
CA CYS A 85 5.16 4.70 -0.39
C CYS A 85 5.27 4.72 -1.92
N SER A 86 5.81 5.83 -2.46
CA SER A 86 6.04 6.01 -3.89
C SER A 86 7.52 6.09 -4.28
N THR A 87 8.39 6.47 -3.35
CA THR A 87 9.83 6.65 -3.59
C THR A 87 10.68 5.90 -2.56
N MET A 88 11.93 5.61 -2.92
CA MET A 88 12.91 5.00 -2.00
C MET A 88 13.10 5.84 -0.74
N GLN A 89 13.12 7.17 -0.86
CA GLN A 89 13.28 8.07 0.29
C GLN A 89 12.13 7.94 1.27
N GLU A 90 10.90 7.88 0.78
CA GLU A 90 9.70 7.69 1.61
C GLU A 90 9.71 6.33 2.32
N MET A 91 10.11 5.27 1.60
CA MET A 91 10.23 3.91 2.17
C MET A 91 11.23 3.87 3.32
N LEU A 92 12.42 4.46 3.12
CA LEU A 92 13.45 4.54 4.16
C LEU A 92 13.02 5.43 5.34
N TYR A 93 12.27 6.49 5.06
CA TYR A 93 11.73 7.37 6.09
C TYR A 93 10.64 6.67 6.92
N ALA A 94 9.74 5.94 6.28
CA ALA A 94 8.73 5.14 6.97
C ALA A 94 9.35 4.04 7.84
N ASP A 95 10.39 3.34 7.34
CA ASP A 95 11.15 2.37 8.11
C ASP A 95 11.77 3.01 9.36
N LYS A 96 12.37 4.20 9.22
CA LYS A 96 12.95 4.96 10.34
C LYS A 96 11.91 5.42 11.36
N LEU A 97 10.70 5.78 10.93
CA LEU A 97 9.59 6.15 11.81
C LEU A 97 9.08 4.95 12.62
N GLY A 98 9.28 3.72 12.14
CA GLY A 98 8.84 2.50 12.81
C GLY A 98 7.50 1.96 12.32
N PHE A 99 7.18 2.14 11.05
CA PHE A 99 6.08 1.40 10.43
C PHE A 99 6.39 -0.09 10.44
N ASP A 100 5.37 -0.92 10.67
CA ASP A 100 5.53 -2.37 10.79
C ASP A 100 5.74 -3.06 9.44
N PHE A 101 5.23 -2.45 8.35
CA PHE A 101 5.40 -2.91 6.97
C PHE A 101 5.69 -1.73 6.03
N ILE A 102 6.56 -1.98 5.04
CA ILE A 102 6.89 -1.00 4.00
C ILE A 102 6.33 -1.48 2.66
N GLY A 103 5.40 -0.72 2.10
CA GLY A 103 4.72 -1.01 0.85
C GLY A 103 5.25 -0.20 -0.33
N THR A 104 5.29 -0.81 -1.53
CA THR A 104 5.66 -0.15 -2.78
C THR A 104 4.43 0.33 -3.58
N THR A 105 3.29 0.43 -2.91
CA THR A 105 1.93 0.63 -3.45
C THR A 105 1.81 1.81 -4.41
N LEU A 106 2.48 2.92 -4.11
CA LEU A 106 2.33 4.17 -4.84
C LEU A 106 3.43 4.46 -5.86
N VAL A 107 4.36 3.50 -6.10
CA VAL A 107 5.41 3.65 -7.12
C VAL A 107 4.77 3.79 -8.50
N GLY A 108 5.06 4.91 -9.17
CA GLY A 108 4.51 5.28 -10.48
C GLY A 108 3.15 5.99 -10.43
N TYR A 109 2.55 6.13 -9.24
CA TYR A 109 1.22 6.74 -9.06
C TYR A 109 1.24 8.15 -8.46
N THR A 110 2.41 8.70 -8.18
CA THR A 110 2.58 10.08 -7.69
C THR A 110 3.41 10.89 -8.68
N GLU A 111 3.37 12.21 -8.60
CA GLU A 111 4.21 13.05 -9.47
C GLU A 111 5.71 12.80 -9.21
N GLU A 112 6.09 12.52 -7.95
CA GLU A 112 7.46 12.24 -7.54
C GLU A 112 8.01 10.92 -8.10
N SER A 113 7.12 9.96 -8.38
CA SER A 113 7.47 8.64 -8.94
C SER A 113 6.95 8.43 -10.37
N LYS A 114 6.49 9.48 -11.03
CA LYS A 114 5.92 9.41 -12.38
C LYS A 114 6.88 8.75 -13.37
N GLY A 115 6.38 7.76 -14.10
CA GLY A 115 7.17 6.98 -15.05
C GLY A 115 8.05 5.89 -14.41
N CYS A 116 8.11 5.79 -13.09
CA CYS A 116 8.73 4.67 -12.43
C CYS A 116 7.87 3.41 -12.60
N GLN A 117 8.54 2.29 -12.85
CA GLN A 117 7.92 0.98 -12.96
C GLN A 117 8.62 0.04 -11.98
N ILE A 118 7.85 -0.62 -11.13
CA ILE A 118 8.39 -1.49 -10.08
C ILE A 118 9.19 -2.67 -10.66
N GLU A 119 8.79 -3.18 -11.83
CA GLU A 119 9.42 -4.30 -12.51
C GLU A 119 10.71 -3.95 -13.27
N LYS A 120 11.06 -2.68 -13.39
CA LYS A 120 12.24 -2.23 -14.12
C LYS A 120 13.51 -2.88 -13.58
N ASN A 121 14.41 -3.28 -14.48
CA ASN A 121 15.69 -3.92 -14.16
C ASN A 121 15.52 -5.10 -13.17
N ASP A 122 14.54 -5.96 -13.42
CA ASP A 122 14.25 -7.13 -12.58
C ASP A 122 13.97 -6.73 -11.13
N PHE A 123 13.03 -5.81 -10.94
CA PHE A 123 12.62 -5.30 -9.62
C PHE A 123 13.76 -4.68 -8.79
N GLU A 124 14.66 -3.96 -9.44
CA GLU A 124 15.83 -3.34 -8.79
C GLU A 124 15.46 -2.53 -7.55
N LEU A 125 14.36 -1.74 -7.62
CA LEU A 125 13.90 -0.95 -6.48
C LEU A 125 13.61 -1.83 -5.26
N ILE A 126 12.93 -2.96 -5.43
CA ILE A 126 12.62 -3.91 -4.33
C ILE A 126 13.89 -4.55 -3.80
N ARG A 127 14.80 -4.99 -4.69
CA ARG A 127 16.07 -5.59 -4.28
C ARG A 127 16.93 -4.65 -3.45
N GLU A 128 16.98 -3.37 -3.81
CA GLU A 128 17.71 -2.37 -3.06
C GLU A 128 16.98 -1.98 -1.76
N LEU A 129 15.65 -1.92 -1.78
CA LEU A 129 14.85 -1.61 -0.60
C LEU A 129 15.09 -2.64 0.51
N ILE A 130 14.95 -3.93 0.20
CA ILE A 130 15.10 -5.03 1.19
C ILE A 130 16.47 -5.00 1.89
N LYS A 131 17.53 -4.58 1.21
CA LYS A 131 18.87 -4.47 1.81
C LYS A 131 18.99 -3.32 2.81
N ARG A 132 18.10 -2.35 2.77
CA ARG A 132 18.24 -1.05 3.44
C ARG A 132 17.24 -0.82 4.56
N VAL A 133 16.12 -1.53 4.55
CA VAL A 133 15.06 -1.43 5.57
C VAL A 133 15.17 -2.59 6.57
N LYS A 134 14.65 -2.35 7.77
CA LYS A 134 14.59 -3.34 8.85
C LYS A 134 13.24 -4.06 8.90
N HIS A 135 12.17 -3.35 8.49
CA HIS A 135 10.82 -3.89 8.53
C HIS A 135 10.47 -4.65 7.25
N PRO A 136 9.55 -5.63 7.35
CA PRO A 136 9.11 -6.43 6.21
C PRO A 136 8.59 -5.58 5.05
N VAL A 137 9.00 -5.95 3.82
CA VAL A 137 8.55 -5.28 2.60
C VAL A 137 7.34 -6.01 2.02
N ILE A 138 6.31 -5.27 1.68
CA ILE A 138 5.15 -5.75 0.91
C ILE A 138 5.26 -5.21 -0.51
N GLY A 139 5.42 -6.13 -1.47
CA GLY A 139 5.49 -5.79 -2.89
C GLY A 139 4.10 -5.50 -3.44
N GLU A 140 3.88 -4.30 -3.95
CA GLU A 140 2.63 -3.91 -4.61
C GLU A 140 2.93 -3.00 -5.80
N GLY A 141 2.08 -3.06 -6.81
CA GLY A 141 2.17 -2.26 -8.02
C GLY A 141 2.60 -3.09 -9.24
N ASN A 142 1.71 -3.16 -10.23
CA ASN A 142 1.93 -3.82 -11.51
C ASN A 142 2.47 -5.27 -11.49
N ILE A 143 2.30 -5.98 -10.36
CA ILE A 143 2.58 -7.42 -10.25
C ILE A 143 1.33 -8.15 -10.76
N ASN A 144 1.24 -8.31 -12.07
CA ASN A 144 0.01 -8.69 -12.79
C ASN A 144 0.11 -10.01 -13.55
N THR A 145 1.17 -10.79 -13.29
CA THR A 145 1.36 -12.15 -13.81
C THR A 145 1.92 -13.07 -12.73
N PRO A 146 1.66 -14.41 -12.81
CA PRO A 146 2.24 -15.39 -11.90
C PRO A 146 3.77 -15.37 -11.89
N GLN A 147 4.40 -15.10 -13.04
CA GLN A 147 5.86 -15.04 -13.16
C GLN A 147 6.44 -13.86 -12.38
N LYS A 148 5.82 -12.68 -12.47
CA LYS A 148 6.22 -11.51 -11.66
C LYS A 148 6.04 -11.77 -10.18
N LEU A 149 4.91 -12.38 -9.76
CA LEU A 149 4.69 -12.77 -8.37
C LEU A 149 5.80 -13.69 -7.87
N LYS A 150 6.07 -14.78 -8.60
CA LYS A 150 7.12 -15.74 -8.24
C LYS A 150 8.46 -15.02 -8.10
N ARG A 151 8.82 -14.18 -9.07
CA ARG A 151 10.08 -13.44 -9.06
C ARG A 151 10.21 -12.50 -7.85
N VAL A 152 9.18 -11.74 -7.53
CA VAL A 152 9.19 -10.82 -6.38
C VAL A 152 9.32 -11.58 -5.06
N MET A 153 8.64 -12.72 -4.92
CA MET A 153 8.78 -13.61 -3.74
C MET A 153 10.20 -14.18 -3.62
N GLU A 154 10.83 -14.59 -4.74
CA GLU A 154 12.23 -15.06 -4.76
C GLU A 154 13.22 -13.96 -4.34
N ILE A 155 12.93 -12.70 -4.62
CA ILE A 155 13.73 -11.55 -4.18
C ILE A 155 13.70 -11.41 -2.64
N GLY A 156 12.65 -11.87 -1.97
CA GLY A 156 12.56 -11.93 -0.53
C GLY A 156 11.62 -10.92 0.11
N VAL A 157 10.61 -10.43 -0.61
CA VAL A 157 9.53 -9.67 0.04
C VAL A 157 8.76 -10.56 1.02
N TYR A 158 8.19 -9.96 2.04
CA TYR A 158 7.36 -10.65 3.03
C TYR A 158 6.05 -11.15 2.43
N SER A 159 5.40 -10.31 1.63
CA SER A 159 4.13 -10.62 0.97
C SER A 159 3.95 -9.76 -0.28
N VAL A 160 2.94 -10.10 -1.10
CA VAL A 160 2.62 -9.37 -2.33
C VAL A 160 1.13 -9.06 -2.38
N VAL A 161 0.79 -7.82 -2.71
CA VAL A 161 -0.59 -7.40 -3.00
C VAL A 161 -0.83 -7.40 -4.51
N ILE A 162 -1.85 -8.13 -4.94
CA ILE A 162 -2.31 -8.19 -6.33
C ILE A 162 -3.75 -7.69 -6.39
N GLY A 163 -3.94 -6.52 -6.99
CA GLY A 163 -5.26 -5.90 -7.11
C GLY A 163 -5.95 -6.23 -8.44
N SER A 164 -5.89 -5.31 -9.38
CA SER A 164 -6.68 -5.32 -10.64
C SER A 164 -6.55 -6.59 -11.48
N ALA A 165 -5.43 -7.30 -11.40
CA ALA A 165 -5.21 -8.54 -12.12
C ALA A 165 -6.10 -9.70 -11.63
N ILE A 166 -6.69 -9.57 -10.45
CA ILE A 166 -7.58 -10.58 -9.85
C ILE A 166 -9.00 -10.02 -9.71
N THR A 167 -9.13 -8.75 -9.28
CA THR A 167 -10.40 -8.19 -8.84
C THR A 167 -11.17 -7.41 -9.92
N ARG A 168 -10.60 -7.25 -11.13
CA ARG A 168 -11.23 -6.52 -12.24
C ARG A 168 -11.41 -7.39 -13.48
N PRO A 169 -12.49 -8.19 -13.56
CA PRO A 169 -12.75 -9.10 -14.69
C PRO A 169 -12.74 -8.39 -16.05
N GLN A 170 -13.23 -7.14 -16.13
CA GLN A 170 -13.22 -6.34 -17.35
C GLN A 170 -11.80 -6.06 -17.88
N LEU A 171 -10.81 -5.86 -17.01
CA LEU A 171 -9.43 -5.66 -17.41
C LEU A 171 -8.77 -6.99 -17.81
N ILE A 172 -9.15 -8.08 -17.14
CA ILE A 172 -8.69 -9.42 -17.48
C ILE A 172 -9.22 -9.79 -18.88
N THR A 173 -10.54 -9.65 -19.09
CA THR A 173 -11.16 -9.91 -20.40
C THR A 173 -10.54 -9.09 -21.52
N LYS A 174 -10.27 -7.78 -21.26
CA LYS A 174 -9.63 -6.91 -22.24
C LYS A 174 -8.27 -7.45 -22.72
N LYS A 175 -7.44 -8.02 -21.85
CA LYS A 175 -6.16 -8.63 -22.25
C LYS A 175 -6.34 -9.74 -23.29
N PHE A 176 -7.36 -10.59 -23.12
CA PHE A 176 -7.64 -11.66 -24.08
C PHE A 176 -8.20 -11.13 -25.41
N THR A 177 -9.11 -10.15 -25.37
CA THR A 177 -9.70 -9.59 -26.58
C THR A 177 -8.71 -8.74 -27.38
N ASP A 178 -7.77 -8.05 -26.71
CA ASP A 178 -6.76 -7.27 -27.42
C ASP A 178 -5.77 -8.18 -28.18
N ALA A 179 -5.43 -9.34 -27.62
CA ALA A 179 -4.58 -10.33 -28.31
C ALA A 179 -5.18 -10.92 -29.61
N LEU A 180 -6.50 -10.75 -29.83
CA LEU A 180 -7.16 -11.15 -31.07
C LEU A 180 -7.10 -10.07 -32.17
N LYS A 181 -6.58 -8.89 -31.87
CA LYS A 181 -6.52 -7.74 -32.80
C LYS A 181 -5.11 -7.54 -33.38
N GLU A 182 -4.14 -8.23 -32.84
CA GLU A 182 -2.75 -8.32 -33.34
C GLU A 182 -2.62 -9.47 -34.36
#